data_628315a56e789495fccb71843154604f
#
_entry.id   628315a56e789495fccb71843154604f
#
_cell.length_a   1.000
_cell.length_b   1.000
_cell.length_c   1.000
_cell.angle_alpha   90.00
_cell.angle_beta   90.00
_cell.angle_gamma   90.00
#
_symmetry.space_group_name_H-M   'P 1'
#
loop_
_entity.id
_entity.type
_entity.pdbx_description
1 polymer ?
#
loop_
_entity_poly.entity_id
_entity_poly.type
_entity_poly.pdbx_seq_one_letter_code
_entity_poly.pdbx_strand_id
1 'polypeptide(L)'
;MIDIHCHILPGIDDGAKDMAEALSLIKLAIEDGVSRIVLTPHLHFGRFENTLSVIKQSFAALEAEVKRADIDIALAYAAEVRLDSEMLDLLAKDELPLYGCYKGQQFMLLEFPHSHIPAGTDMLVKYLKKQNITPVIAHPERNRDLLETPHKIKQFIRLGCWFQVTASSITGHFGEACQALALTYIEQGFIQIVASDAHSVKRRPPLLSQARSKVTALFGEEKAQQLFYDNPYNITASLFER
;
A
#
# COMPACT_ATOMS: atom_id res chain seq x y z
N MET A 1 9.79 -8.94 -7.37
CA MET A 1 8.47 -8.43 -6.90
C MET A 1 8.53 -6.92 -6.73
N ILE A 2 7.38 -6.25 -6.63
CA ILE A 2 7.30 -4.80 -6.38
C ILE A 2 6.46 -4.58 -5.12
N ASP A 3 7.04 -3.92 -4.12
CA ASP A 3 6.33 -3.56 -2.89
C ASP A 3 5.88 -2.10 -2.97
N ILE A 4 4.58 -1.88 -2.92
CA ILE A 4 4.01 -0.53 -3.07
C ILE A 4 3.25 -0.05 -1.85
N HIS A 5 3.40 -0.73 -0.72
CA HIS A 5 2.85 -0.30 0.56
C HIS A 5 3.79 -0.71 1.69
N CYS A 6 4.56 0.26 2.21
CA CYS A 6 5.48 0.05 3.34
C CYS A 6 5.85 1.38 4.02
N HIS A 7 6.17 1.30 5.32
CA HIS A 7 6.49 2.42 6.20
C HIS A 7 7.98 2.43 6.53
N ILE A 8 8.80 2.64 5.49
CA ILE A 8 10.27 2.58 5.59
C ILE A 8 10.91 3.98 5.68
N LEU A 9 10.17 5.06 5.40
CA LEU A 9 10.71 6.41 5.59
C LEU A 9 11.04 6.66 7.06
N PRO A 10 12.30 7.05 7.39
CA PRO A 10 12.76 7.05 8.78
C PRO A 10 12.11 8.16 9.63
N GLY A 11 11.53 7.77 10.76
CA GLY A 11 11.13 8.67 11.85
C GLY A 11 9.93 9.57 11.59
N ILE A 12 9.12 9.32 10.55
CA ILE A 12 7.99 10.18 10.22
C ILE A 12 6.61 9.56 10.54
N ASP A 13 6.56 8.25 10.79
CA ASP A 13 5.35 7.54 11.23
C ASP A 13 5.70 6.40 12.20
N ASP A 14 4.84 5.38 12.32
CA ASP A 14 5.05 4.22 13.18
C ASP A 14 5.82 3.07 12.50
N GLY A 15 6.45 3.35 11.37
CA GLY A 15 7.36 2.45 10.66
C GLY A 15 8.80 2.49 11.17
N ALA A 16 9.76 2.59 10.24
CA ALA A 16 11.19 2.66 10.57
C ALA A 16 11.48 3.87 11.47
N LYS A 17 12.05 3.60 12.67
CA LYS A 17 12.31 4.66 13.67
C LYS A 17 13.49 5.56 13.32
N ASP A 18 14.44 5.05 12.54
CA ASP A 18 15.66 5.76 12.15
C ASP A 18 16.19 5.24 10.80
N MET A 19 17.21 5.91 10.28
CA MET A 19 17.86 5.57 9.01
C MET A 19 18.46 4.17 9.02
N ALA A 20 18.99 3.70 10.14
CA ALA A 20 19.61 2.37 10.23
C ALA A 20 18.55 1.26 10.09
N GLU A 21 17.38 1.43 10.71
CA GLU A 21 16.26 0.50 10.55
C GLU A 21 15.67 0.57 9.13
N ALA A 22 15.56 1.75 8.54
CA ALA A 22 15.11 1.93 7.16
C ALA A 22 16.00 1.17 6.17
N LEU A 23 17.32 1.32 6.26
CA LEU A 23 18.28 0.58 5.44
C LEU A 23 18.21 -0.93 5.67
N SER A 24 17.98 -1.36 6.93
CA SER A 24 17.83 -2.77 7.26
C SER A 24 16.57 -3.37 6.62
N LEU A 25 15.46 -2.64 6.64
CA LEU A 25 14.21 -3.04 5.97
C LEU A 25 14.39 -3.16 4.45
N ILE A 26 15.06 -2.18 3.83
CA ILE A 26 15.35 -2.23 2.39
C ILE A 26 16.18 -3.47 2.03
N LYS A 27 17.22 -3.79 2.80
CA LYS A 27 18.05 -4.97 2.58
C LYS A 27 17.24 -6.27 2.69
N LEU A 28 16.38 -6.38 3.71
CA LEU A 28 15.48 -7.53 3.86
C LEU A 28 14.51 -7.66 2.67
N ALA A 29 13.97 -6.55 2.15
CA ALA A 29 13.12 -6.57 0.98
C ALA A 29 13.87 -7.09 -0.26
N ILE A 30 15.11 -6.64 -0.47
CA ILE A 30 15.96 -7.11 -1.58
C ILE A 30 16.26 -8.61 -1.44
N GLU A 31 16.64 -9.06 -0.25
CA GLU A 31 16.90 -10.47 0.06
C GLU A 31 15.66 -11.35 -0.20
N ASP A 32 14.47 -10.82 0.01
CA ASP A 32 13.19 -11.49 -0.29
C ASP A 32 12.79 -11.42 -1.78
N GLY A 33 13.58 -10.72 -2.63
CA GLY A 33 13.37 -10.64 -4.07
C GLY A 33 12.51 -9.45 -4.53
N VAL A 34 12.41 -8.41 -3.72
CA VAL A 34 11.81 -7.13 -4.11
C VAL A 34 12.82 -6.32 -4.91
N SER A 35 12.41 -5.81 -6.07
CA SER A 35 13.27 -5.02 -6.97
C SER A 35 12.89 -3.54 -7.05
N ARG A 36 11.68 -3.19 -6.59
CA ARG A 36 11.19 -1.80 -6.52
C ARG A 36 10.34 -1.62 -5.28
N ILE A 37 10.47 -0.46 -4.65
CA ILE A 37 9.69 -0.10 -3.44
C ILE A 37 9.07 1.28 -3.64
N VAL A 38 7.77 1.40 -3.38
CA VAL A 38 7.10 2.68 -3.18
C VAL A 38 6.84 2.87 -1.70
N LEU A 39 7.51 3.83 -1.11
CA LEU A 39 7.42 4.18 0.31
C LEU A 39 6.12 4.95 0.54
N THR A 40 5.27 4.47 1.44
CA THR A 40 3.93 5.02 1.68
C THR A 40 3.70 5.34 3.15
N PRO A 41 4.41 6.31 3.71
CA PRO A 41 4.18 6.70 5.10
C PRO A 41 2.72 7.09 5.30
N HIS A 42 2.22 6.93 6.52
CA HIS A 42 0.90 7.42 6.88
C HIS A 42 0.77 8.92 6.65
N LEU A 43 -0.32 9.32 6.00
CA LEU A 43 -0.87 10.66 6.03
C LEU A 43 -2.19 10.58 6.80
N HIS A 44 -2.14 10.87 8.08
CA HIS A 44 -3.24 10.71 9.03
C HIS A 44 -3.38 11.98 9.87
N PHE A 45 -4.38 12.79 9.54
CA PHE A 45 -4.65 14.06 10.20
C PHE A 45 -4.79 13.90 11.71
N GLY A 46 -4.14 14.79 12.45
CA GLY A 46 -4.11 14.75 13.91
C GLY A 46 -3.21 13.68 14.54
N ARG A 47 -2.53 12.84 13.72
CA ARG A 47 -1.61 11.82 14.23
C ARG A 47 -0.26 11.79 13.49
N PHE A 48 -0.28 11.66 12.18
CA PHE A 48 0.88 11.65 11.30
C PHE A 48 0.64 12.67 10.17
N GLU A 49 0.98 13.94 10.43
CA GLU A 49 0.76 15.04 9.49
C GLU A 49 1.90 15.12 8.47
N ASN A 50 2.11 14.02 7.75
CA ASN A 50 3.16 13.90 6.75
C ASN A 50 2.75 14.60 5.45
N THR A 51 2.96 15.91 5.40
CA THR A 51 2.74 16.68 4.17
C THR A 51 3.67 16.20 3.05
N LEU A 52 3.31 16.53 1.81
CA LEU A 52 4.15 16.22 0.64
C LEU A 52 5.59 16.71 0.82
N SER A 53 5.79 17.87 1.47
CA SER A 53 7.12 18.43 1.76
C SER A 53 7.91 17.55 2.74
N VAL A 54 7.28 17.09 3.82
CA VAL A 54 7.91 16.20 4.82
C VAL A 54 8.31 14.87 4.16
N ILE A 55 7.40 14.28 3.38
CA ILE A 55 7.66 13.01 2.66
C ILE A 55 8.84 13.18 1.69
N LYS A 56 8.85 14.24 0.88
CA LYS A 56 9.94 14.54 -0.07
C LYS A 56 11.29 14.71 0.63
N GLN A 57 11.32 15.41 1.75
CA GLN A 57 12.56 15.63 2.52
C GLN A 57 13.10 14.30 3.09
N SER A 58 12.24 13.50 3.73
CA SER A 58 12.62 12.21 4.29
C SER A 58 13.04 11.23 3.19
N PHE A 59 12.33 11.22 2.06
CA PHE A 59 12.68 10.40 0.89
C PHE A 59 14.06 10.78 0.33
N ALA A 60 14.33 12.05 0.11
CA ALA A 60 15.63 12.51 -0.41
C ALA A 60 16.80 12.13 0.52
N ALA A 61 16.60 12.19 1.84
CA ALA A 61 17.59 11.75 2.81
C ALA A 61 17.84 10.23 2.72
N LEU A 62 16.77 9.42 2.64
CA LEU A 62 16.90 7.97 2.51
C LEU A 62 17.54 7.56 1.16
N GLU A 63 17.13 8.20 0.07
CA GLU A 63 17.68 7.93 -1.27
C GLU A 63 19.19 8.22 -1.32
N ALA A 64 19.64 9.31 -0.72
CA ALA A 64 21.06 9.65 -0.60
C ALA A 64 21.85 8.58 0.18
N GLU A 65 21.29 8.07 1.29
CA GLU A 65 21.93 7.01 2.07
C GLU A 65 21.94 5.65 1.35
N VAL A 66 20.87 5.29 0.64
CA VAL A 66 20.81 4.09 -0.20
C VAL A 66 21.88 4.14 -1.28
N LYS A 67 22.03 5.29 -1.95
CA LYS A 67 23.08 5.52 -2.95
C LYS A 67 24.48 5.47 -2.32
N ARG A 68 24.68 6.08 -1.15
CA ARG A 68 25.96 6.05 -0.43
C ARG A 68 26.36 4.64 0.00
N ALA A 69 25.37 3.81 0.35
CA ALA A 69 25.58 2.41 0.75
C ALA A 69 25.68 1.44 -0.43
N ASP A 70 25.66 1.92 -1.67
CA ASP A 70 25.70 1.14 -2.92
C ASP A 70 24.64 0.01 -2.94
N ILE A 71 23.41 0.36 -2.49
CA ILE A 71 22.28 -0.57 -2.47
C ILE A 71 21.50 -0.44 -3.78
N ASP A 72 21.46 -1.53 -4.56
CA ASP A 72 20.75 -1.56 -5.86
C ASP A 72 19.25 -1.84 -5.66
N ILE A 73 18.46 -0.78 -5.57
CA ILE A 73 17.00 -0.81 -5.46
C ILE A 73 16.40 0.46 -6.06
N ALA A 74 15.33 0.31 -6.80
CA ALA A 74 14.55 1.45 -7.27
C ALA A 74 13.54 1.88 -6.19
N LEU A 75 13.62 3.15 -5.78
CA LEU A 75 12.75 3.75 -4.77
C LEU A 75 11.87 4.85 -5.37
N ALA A 76 10.64 4.92 -4.90
CA ALA A 76 9.72 6.02 -5.13
C ALA A 76 8.91 6.26 -3.85
N TYR A 77 8.08 7.30 -3.82
CA TYR A 77 7.20 7.59 -2.69
C TYR A 77 5.79 7.92 -3.14
N ALA A 78 4.84 7.63 -2.25
CA ALA A 78 3.46 8.05 -2.24
C ALA A 78 3.05 8.28 -0.77
N ALA A 79 1.78 8.13 -0.41
CA ALA A 79 1.33 8.05 0.98
C ALA A 79 0.20 7.04 1.14
N GLU A 80 0.13 6.42 2.32
CA GLU A 80 -1.10 5.80 2.78
C GLU A 80 -1.98 6.87 3.41
N VAL A 81 -3.01 7.28 2.66
CA VAL A 81 -3.88 8.38 3.06
C VAL A 81 -5.03 7.84 3.89
N ARG A 82 -5.08 8.24 5.16
CA ARG A 82 -6.22 7.94 6.03
C ARG A 82 -7.46 8.65 5.51
N LEU A 83 -8.56 7.91 5.40
CA LEU A 83 -9.85 8.48 5.00
C LEU A 83 -10.30 9.55 5.99
N ASP A 84 -10.28 10.79 5.54
CA ASP A 84 -10.67 11.99 6.26
C ASP A 84 -11.15 13.07 5.28
N SER A 85 -11.99 14.01 5.73
CA SER A 85 -12.44 15.14 4.90
C SER A 85 -11.31 16.12 4.56
N GLU A 86 -10.32 16.28 5.43
CA GLU A 86 -9.18 17.18 5.24
C GLU A 86 -8.30 16.78 4.03
N MET A 87 -8.33 15.51 3.63
CA MET A 87 -7.64 15.08 2.41
C MET A 87 -8.13 15.80 1.14
N LEU A 88 -9.38 16.31 1.15
CA LEU A 88 -9.94 17.03 0.01
C LEU A 88 -9.27 18.39 -0.20
N ASP A 89 -8.83 19.05 0.89
CA ASP A 89 -8.10 20.30 0.82
C ASP A 89 -6.71 20.10 0.22
N LEU A 90 -6.04 18.99 0.57
CA LEU A 90 -4.75 18.62 -0.04
C LEU A 90 -4.92 18.24 -1.52
N LEU A 91 -6.01 17.53 -1.84
CA LEU A 91 -6.32 17.21 -3.24
C LEU A 91 -6.54 18.47 -4.09
N ALA A 92 -7.29 19.44 -3.56
CA ALA A 92 -7.56 20.71 -4.24
C ALA A 92 -6.29 21.56 -4.48
N LYS A 93 -5.24 21.34 -3.67
CA LYS A 93 -3.94 22.02 -3.77
C LYS A 93 -2.90 21.21 -4.57
N ASP A 94 -3.26 20.03 -5.08
CA ASP A 94 -2.33 19.08 -5.72
C ASP A 94 -1.17 18.64 -4.78
N GLU A 95 -1.47 18.52 -3.49
CA GLU A 95 -0.51 18.19 -2.43
C GLU A 95 -0.66 16.75 -1.89
N LEU A 96 -1.60 15.95 -2.43
CA LEU A 96 -1.71 14.54 -2.06
C LEU A 96 -0.61 13.72 -2.76
N PRO A 97 0.20 12.95 -2.00
CA PRO A 97 1.19 12.04 -2.58
C PRO A 97 0.52 10.80 -3.16
N LEU A 98 0.18 10.86 -4.44
CA LEU A 98 -0.51 9.79 -5.17
C LEU A 98 0.48 8.76 -5.71
N TYR A 99 -0.01 7.55 -6.03
CA TYR A 99 0.65 6.64 -6.94
C TYR A 99 0.70 7.26 -8.36
N GLY A 100 1.36 6.57 -9.27
CA GLY A 100 1.49 7.03 -10.66
C GLY A 100 0.17 7.03 -11.44
N CYS A 101 0.32 7.18 -12.75
CA CYS A 101 -0.78 7.18 -13.70
C CYS A 101 -0.77 5.89 -14.53
N TYR A 102 -1.92 5.25 -14.67
CA TYR A 102 -2.11 4.09 -15.54
C TYR A 102 -3.43 4.20 -16.29
N LYS A 103 -3.38 4.07 -17.63
CA LYS A 103 -4.54 4.21 -18.52
C LYS A 103 -5.33 5.50 -18.32
N GLY A 104 -4.61 6.62 -18.10
CA GLY A 104 -5.20 7.93 -17.92
C GLY A 104 -5.86 8.18 -16.56
N GLN A 105 -5.71 7.28 -15.60
CA GLN A 105 -6.19 7.44 -14.22
C GLN A 105 -5.02 7.48 -13.25
N GLN A 106 -5.09 8.38 -12.28
CA GLN A 106 -4.20 8.38 -11.11
C GLN A 106 -4.71 7.37 -10.08
N PHE A 107 -3.80 6.90 -9.23
CA PHE A 107 -4.13 5.96 -8.16
C PHE A 107 -3.73 6.54 -6.80
N MET A 108 -4.49 6.19 -5.76
CA MET A 108 -4.25 6.64 -4.40
C MET A 108 -4.44 5.48 -3.42
N LEU A 109 -3.47 5.24 -2.54
CA LEU A 109 -3.63 4.30 -1.44
C LEU A 109 -4.50 4.96 -0.37
N LEU A 110 -5.69 4.40 -0.15
CA LEU A 110 -6.71 4.92 0.77
C LEU A 110 -6.92 3.94 1.91
N GLU A 111 -6.66 4.39 3.14
CA GLU A 111 -6.86 3.60 4.33
C GLU A 111 -8.20 3.92 5.01
N PHE A 112 -9.00 2.89 5.29
CA PHE A 112 -10.17 3.01 6.16
C PHE A 112 -9.78 2.86 7.64
N PRO A 113 -10.53 3.45 8.58
CA PRO A 113 -10.42 3.08 9.98
C PRO A 113 -10.50 1.57 10.19
N HIS A 114 -9.61 1.00 11.01
CA HIS A 114 -9.66 -0.44 11.30
C HIS A 114 -10.99 -0.89 11.90
N SER A 115 -11.65 0.00 12.66
CA SER A 115 -12.87 -0.32 13.41
C SER A 115 -14.13 -0.40 12.55
N HIS A 116 -14.22 0.36 11.46
CA HIS A 116 -15.44 0.48 10.66
C HIS A 116 -15.18 1.16 9.32
N ILE A 117 -16.17 1.11 8.44
CA ILE A 117 -16.23 1.91 7.22
C ILE A 117 -17.07 3.15 7.52
N PRO A 118 -16.52 4.38 7.51
CA PRO A 118 -17.25 5.59 7.84
C PRO A 118 -18.45 5.83 6.91
N ALA A 119 -19.52 6.37 7.46
CA ALA A 119 -20.66 6.80 6.66
C ALA A 119 -20.23 7.87 5.63
N GLY A 120 -20.75 7.80 4.42
CA GLY A 120 -20.38 8.72 3.34
C GLY A 120 -19.10 8.36 2.57
N THR A 121 -18.40 7.28 2.95
CA THR A 121 -17.22 6.80 2.22
C THR A 121 -17.50 6.58 0.73
N ASP A 122 -18.67 6.08 0.37
CA ASP A 122 -19.05 5.88 -1.03
C ASP A 122 -19.21 7.22 -1.79
N MET A 123 -19.63 8.28 -1.13
CA MET A 123 -19.70 9.62 -1.72
C MET A 123 -18.31 10.19 -1.99
N LEU A 124 -17.38 10.01 -1.03
CA LEU A 124 -15.97 10.41 -1.21
C LEU A 124 -15.33 9.64 -2.35
N VAL A 125 -15.50 8.31 -2.40
CA VAL A 125 -15.00 7.50 -3.51
C VAL A 125 -15.54 7.97 -4.86
N LYS A 126 -16.85 8.25 -4.96
CA LYS A 126 -17.45 8.82 -6.17
C LYS A 126 -16.84 10.17 -6.56
N TYR A 127 -16.56 11.01 -5.58
CA TYR A 127 -15.88 12.29 -5.81
C TYR A 127 -14.46 12.08 -6.36
N LEU A 128 -13.64 11.21 -5.74
CA LEU A 128 -12.31 10.88 -6.24
C LEU A 128 -12.33 10.33 -7.67
N LYS A 129 -13.27 9.43 -7.97
CA LYS A 129 -13.45 8.90 -9.33
C LYS A 129 -13.79 9.98 -10.35
N LYS A 130 -14.56 11.02 -9.98
CA LYS A 130 -14.83 12.19 -10.84
C LYS A 130 -13.57 13.04 -11.09
N GLN A 131 -12.60 13.00 -10.17
CA GLN A 131 -11.29 13.65 -10.31
C GLN A 131 -10.27 12.76 -11.04
N ASN A 132 -10.71 11.68 -11.69
CA ASN A 132 -9.83 10.69 -12.33
C ASN A 132 -8.88 9.96 -11.38
N ILE A 133 -9.22 9.89 -10.09
CA ILE A 133 -8.43 9.16 -9.08
C ILE A 133 -9.13 7.85 -8.75
N THR A 134 -8.41 6.75 -8.90
CA THR A 134 -8.86 5.41 -8.49
C THR A 134 -8.30 5.09 -7.10
N PRO A 135 -9.16 4.98 -6.07
CA PRO A 135 -8.71 4.51 -4.77
C PRO A 135 -8.25 3.05 -4.82
N VAL A 136 -7.09 2.78 -4.23
CA VAL A 136 -6.62 1.45 -3.84
C VAL A 136 -6.90 1.34 -2.35
N ILE A 137 -7.90 0.59 -1.96
CA ILE A 137 -8.28 0.43 -0.55
C ILE A 137 -7.26 -0.51 0.11
N ALA A 138 -6.56 0.02 1.12
CA ALA A 138 -5.53 -0.68 1.86
C ALA A 138 -6.15 -1.75 2.78
N HIS A 139 -5.52 -2.90 2.83
CA HIS A 139 -5.76 -4.03 3.75
C HIS A 139 -7.22 -4.22 4.22
N PRO A 140 -8.21 -4.37 3.28
CA PRO A 140 -9.62 -4.52 3.61
C PRO A 140 -9.89 -5.74 4.50
N GLU A 141 -9.04 -6.77 4.43
CA GLU A 141 -9.12 -7.99 5.23
C GLU A 141 -8.87 -7.77 6.73
N ARG A 142 -8.38 -6.59 7.11
CA ARG A 142 -8.14 -6.22 8.52
C ARG A 142 -9.21 -5.26 9.07
N ASN A 143 -10.13 -4.79 8.24
CA ASN A 143 -11.23 -3.93 8.66
C ASN A 143 -12.32 -4.74 9.34
N ARG A 144 -12.76 -4.34 10.55
CA ARG A 144 -13.74 -5.09 11.35
C ARG A 144 -15.09 -5.22 10.67
N ASP A 145 -15.59 -4.16 10.02
CA ASP A 145 -16.84 -4.22 9.27
C ASP A 145 -16.80 -5.25 8.13
N LEU A 146 -15.64 -5.40 7.49
CA LEU A 146 -15.46 -6.37 6.41
C LEU A 146 -15.19 -7.78 6.93
N LEU A 147 -14.57 -7.93 8.10
CA LEU A 147 -14.46 -9.22 8.78
C LEU A 147 -15.84 -9.73 9.22
N GLU A 148 -16.69 -8.86 9.76
CA GLU A 148 -18.06 -9.22 10.19
C GLU A 148 -19.01 -9.38 8.99
N THR A 149 -18.85 -8.58 7.95
CA THR A 149 -19.75 -8.53 6.80
C THR A 149 -18.97 -8.42 5.49
N PRO A 150 -18.35 -9.53 5.03
CA PRO A 150 -17.46 -9.55 3.87
C PRO A 150 -18.04 -8.96 2.58
N HIS A 151 -19.35 -9.11 2.36
CA HIS A 151 -19.98 -8.64 1.14
C HIS A 151 -20.09 -7.10 1.02
N LYS A 152 -19.85 -6.35 2.10
CA LYS A 152 -19.78 -4.87 2.05
C LYS A 152 -18.70 -4.37 1.07
N ILE A 153 -17.64 -5.13 0.80
CA ILE A 153 -16.60 -4.78 -0.19
C ILE A 153 -17.21 -4.54 -1.59
N LYS A 154 -18.30 -5.25 -1.94
CA LYS A 154 -18.91 -5.18 -3.27
C LYS A 154 -19.39 -3.78 -3.65
N GLN A 155 -19.75 -2.93 -2.69
CA GLN A 155 -20.12 -1.53 -2.98
C GLN A 155 -18.95 -0.76 -3.58
N PHE A 156 -17.72 -0.96 -3.08
CA PHE A 156 -16.53 -0.27 -3.57
C PHE A 156 -16.00 -0.88 -4.87
N ILE A 157 -16.19 -2.20 -5.07
CA ILE A 157 -15.93 -2.85 -6.37
C ILE A 157 -16.79 -2.21 -7.47
N ARG A 158 -18.10 -2.01 -7.21
CA ARG A 158 -19.00 -1.36 -8.17
C ARG A 158 -18.63 0.10 -8.46
N LEU A 159 -17.96 0.76 -7.53
CA LEU A 159 -17.43 2.12 -7.71
C LEU A 159 -16.07 2.13 -8.44
N GLY A 160 -15.51 0.96 -8.76
CA GLY A 160 -14.25 0.83 -9.49
C GLY A 160 -13.00 1.07 -8.63
N CYS A 161 -13.10 0.84 -7.31
CA CYS A 161 -11.92 0.79 -6.45
C CYS A 161 -11.07 -0.45 -6.74
N TRP A 162 -9.78 -0.31 -6.50
CA TRP A 162 -8.84 -1.43 -6.37
C TRP A 162 -8.64 -1.75 -4.89
N PHE A 163 -8.06 -2.94 -4.63
CA PHE A 163 -7.82 -3.41 -3.26
C PHE A 163 -6.44 -4.02 -3.13
N GLN A 164 -5.77 -3.68 -2.05
CA GLN A 164 -4.49 -4.24 -1.67
C GLN A 164 -4.64 -5.03 -0.38
N VAL A 165 -4.25 -6.32 -0.37
CA VAL A 165 -4.14 -7.13 0.84
C VAL A 165 -2.70 -7.23 1.30
N THR A 166 -2.52 -7.36 2.62
CA THR A 166 -1.19 -7.49 3.23
C THR A 166 -0.65 -8.91 3.06
N ALA A 167 0.61 -9.04 2.64
CA ALA A 167 1.28 -10.33 2.50
C ALA A 167 1.23 -11.16 3.80
N SER A 168 1.45 -10.51 4.94
CA SER A 168 1.37 -11.13 6.27
C SER A 168 -0.03 -11.63 6.63
N SER A 169 -1.12 -11.07 6.06
CA SER A 169 -2.47 -11.63 6.19
C SER A 169 -2.57 -12.97 5.47
N ILE A 170 -2.03 -13.06 4.25
CA ILE A 170 -2.03 -14.30 3.45
C ILE A 170 -1.28 -15.42 4.19
N THR A 171 -0.18 -15.10 4.86
CA THR A 171 0.62 -16.09 5.61
C THR A 171 0.07 -16.39 7.02
N GLY A 172 -0.95 -15.66 7.49
CA GLY A 172 -1.65 -15.93 8.75
C GLY A 172 -1.12 -15.14 9.96
N HIS A 173 -0.19 -14.21 9.77
CA HIS A 173 0.38 -13.41 10.86
C HIS A 173 -0.66 -12.57 11.60
N PHE A 174 -1.69 -12.10 10.90
CA PHE A 174 -2.80 -11.32 11.49
C PHE A 174 -3.99 -12.19 11.95
N GLY A 175 -3.79 -13.51 12.07
CA GLY A 175 -4.79 -14.46 12.54
C GLY A 175 -5.65 -15.07 11.42
N GLU A 176 -6.35 -16.15 11.79
CA GLU A 176 -7.10 -16.98 10.84
C GLU A 176 -8.21 -16.23 10.10
N ALA A 177 -8.93 -15.34 10.79
CA ALA A 177 -10.02 -14.58 10.19
C ALA A 177 -9.52 -13.64 9.07
N CYS A 178 -8.42 -12.90 9.31
CA CYS A 178 -7.81 -12.06 8.28
C CYS A 178 -7.27 -12.89 7.12
N GLN A 179 -6.64 -14.04 7.40
CA GLN A 179 -6.13 -14.95 6.38
C GLN A 179 -7.26 -15.50 5.49
N ALA A 180 -8.31 -16.01 6.12
CA ALA A 180 -9.45 -16.56 5.40
C ALA A 180 -10.12 -15.52 4.50
N LEU A 181 -10.29 -14.28 5.01
CA LEU A 181 -10.90 -13.20 4.24
C LEU A 181 -10.01 -12.77 3.08
N ALA A 182 -8.68 -12.61 3.30
CA ALA A 182 -7.73 -12.28 2.25
C ALA A 182 -7.75 -13.30 1.10
N LEU A 183 -7.68 -14.61 1.44
CA LEU A 183 -7.72 -15.69 0.46
C LEU A 183 -9.06 -15.75 -0.29
N THR A 184 -10.19 -15.60 0.41
CA THR A 184 -11.51 -15.52 -0.20
C THR A 184 -11.62 -14.36 -1.19
N TYR A 185 -11.11 -13.18 -0.84
CA TYR A 185 -11.13 -12.03 -1.74
C TYR A 185 -10.22 -12.20 -2.96
N ILE A 186 -9.07 -12.87 -2.80
CA ILE A 186 -8.19 -13.22 -3.93
C ILE A 186 -8.89 -14.22 -4.87
N GLU A 187 -9.50 -15.27 -4.32
CA GLU A 187 -10.25 -16.29 -5.07
C GLU A 187 -11.39 -15.66 -5.89
N GLN A 188 -12.13 -14.72 -5.29
CA GLN A 188 -13.22 -14.01 -5.95
C GLN A 188 -12.75 -12.94 -6.95
N GLY A 189 -11.44 -12.73 -7.11
CA GLY A 189 -10.88 -11.76 -8.04
C GLY A 189 -11.07 -10.30 -7.61
N PHE A 190 -11.33 -10.06 -6.33
CA PHE A 190 -11.55 -8.71 -5.80
C PHE A 190 -10.26 -7.95 -5.54
N ILE A 191 -9.13 -8.66 -5.38
CA ILE A 191 -7.84 -8.09 -5.05
C ILE A 191 -7.01 -7.86 -6.31
N GLN A 192 -6.38 -6.69 -6.40
CA GLN A 192 -5.49 -6.32 -7.48
C GLN A 192 -4.01 -6.30 -7.06
N ILE A 193 -3.73 -6.15 -5.77
CA ILE A 193 -2.37 -5.90 -5.27
C ILE A 193 -2.15 -6.68 -3.97
N VAL A 194 -0.94 -7.24 -3.83
CA VAL A 194 -0.39 -7.69 -2.55
C VAL A 194 0.85 -6.87 -2.25
N ALA A 195 0.94 -6.32 -1.04
CA ALA A 195 2.08 -5.53 -0.57
C ALA A 195 2.44 -5.92 0.86
N SER A 196 3.59 -5.50 1.36
CA SER A 196 4.08 -5.94 2.66
C SER A 196 3.40 -5.25 3.83
N ASP A 197 3.11 -3.96 3.69
CA ASP A 197 2.72 -3.07 4.79
C ASP A 197 3.75 -3.13 5.93
N ALA A 198 5.04 -3.12 5.55
CA ALA A 198 6.17 -3.31 6.45
C ALA A 198 6.38 -2.10 7.36
N HIS A 199 6.66 -2.36 8.66
CA HIS A 199 6.89 -1.33 9.66
C HIS A 199 8.17 -1.55 10.48
N SER A 200 8.66 -2.77 10.56
CA SER A 200 9.82 -3.09 11.41
C SER A 200 10.45 -4.42 11.02
N VAL A 201 11.74 -4.54 11.27
CA VAL A 201 12.55 -5.73 10.95
C VAL A 201 12.00 -7.01 11.59
N LYS A 202 11.45 -6.93 12.81
CA LYS A 202 11.06 -8.14 13.57
C LYS A 202 9.57 -8.45 13.53
N ARG A 203 8.71 -7.43 13.64
CA ARG A 203 7.26 -7.65 13.82
C ARG A 203 6.50 -7.63 12.51
N ARG A 204 6.87 -6.72 11.61
CA ARG A 204 6.23 -6.53 10.30
C ARG A 204 7.31 -6.28 9.24
N PRO A 205 8.08 -7.33 8.88
CA PRO A 205 9.14 -7.23 7.87
C PRO A 205 8.57 -7.11 6.46
N PRO A 206 9.34 -6.59 5.50
CA PRO A 206 8.92 -6.41 4.10
C PRO A 206 9.04 -7.72 3.30
N LEU A 207 8.34 -8.77 3.74
CA LEU A 207 8.42 -10.10 3.15
C LEU A 207 7.19 -10.38 2.27
N LEU A 208 7.43 -10.66 1.00
CA LEU A 208 6.41 -10.96 -0.02
C LEU A 208 6.50 -12.41 -0.53
N SER A 209 7.69 -13.02 -0.51
CA SER A 209 7.98 -14.29 -1.18
C SER A 209 7.13 -15.46 -0.69
N GLN A 210 6.92 -15.56 0.63
CA GLN A 210 6.08 -16.60 1.22
C GLN A 210 4.61 -16.45 0.81
N ALA A 211 4.10 -15.22 0.83
CA ALA A 211 2.74 -14.94 0.39
C ALA A 211 2.57 -15.22 -1.12
N ARG A 212 3.57 -14.83 -1.93
CA ARG A 212 3.59 -15.12 -3.37
C ARG A 212 3.57 -16.63 -3.63
N SER A 213 4.42 -17.39 -2.95
CA SER A 213 4.45 -18.86 -3.06
C SER A 213 3.10 -19.49 -2.70
N LYS A 214 2.43 -18.98 -1.62
CA LYS A 214 1.11 -19.46 -1.23
C LYS A 214 0.04 -19.12 -2.26
N VAL A 215 0.05 -17.91 -2.81
CA VAL A 215 -0.87 -17.50 -3.89
C VAL A 215 -0.64 -18.35 -5.15
N THR A 216 0.63 -18.59 -5.53
CA THR A 216 0.97 -19.48 -6.65
C THR A 216 0.41 -20.88 -6.45
N ALA A 217 0.58 -21.45 -5.26
CA ALA A 217 0.10 -22.80 -4.95
C ALA A 217 -1.43 -22.93 -4.98
N LEU A 218 -2.15 -21.91 -4.57
CA LEU A 218 -3.62 -21.92 -4.47
C LEU A 218 -4.32 -21.44 -5.74
N PHE A 219 -3.75 -20.46 -6.45
CA PHE A 219 -4.44 -19.72 -7.51
C PHE A 219 -3.64 -19.65 -8.83
N GLY A 220 -2.47 -20.25 -8.88
CA GLY A 220 -1.61 -20.30 -10.06
C GLY A 220 -0.63 -19.15 -10.19
N GLU A 221 0.41 -19.37 -11.00
CA GLU A 221 1.52 -18.42 -11.22
C GLU A 221 1.05 -17.10 -11.88
N GLU A 222 0.12 -17.17 -12.82
CA GLU A 222 -0.42 -15.98 -13.49
C GLU A 222 -1.07 -15.02 -12.50
N LYS A 223 -1.85 -15.55 -11.54
CA LYS A 223 -2.46 -14.75 -10.47
C LYS A 223 -1.39 -14.14 -9.56
N ALA A 224 -0.39 -14.91 -9.17
CA ALA A 224 0.71 -14.41 -8.35
C ALA A 224 1.50 -13.31 -9.08
N GLN A 225 1.84 -13.53 -10.36
CA GLN A 225 2.53 -12.54 -11.18
C GLN A 225 1.71 -11.23 -11.26
N GLN A 226 0.41 -11.33 -11.49
CA GLN A 226 -0.48 -10.19 -11.57
C GLN A 226 -0.50 -9.38 -10.27
N LEU A 227 -0.61 -10.03 -9.10
CA LEU A 227 -0.80 -9.37 -7.81
C LEU A 227 0.50 -8.79 -7.22
N PHE A 228 1.65 -9.44 -7.48
CA PHE A 228 2.93 -9.07 -6.87
C PHE A 228 3.87 -8.31 -7.82
N TYR A 229 3.52 -8.21 -9.11
CA TYR A 229 4.37 -7.53 -10.08
C TYR A 229 3.59 -6.67 -11.08
N ASP A 230 2.71 -7.24 -11.92
CA ASP A 230 2.15 -6.54 -13.08
C ASP A 230 1.27 -5.36 -12.66
N ASN A 231 0.32 -5.57 -11.75
CA ASN A 231 -0.56 -4.51 -11.27
C ASN A 231 0.20 -3.45 -10.44
N PRO A 232 1.07 -3.82 -9.46
CA PRO A 232 1.96 -2.86 -8.81
C PRO A 232 2.79 -2.04 -9.79
N TYR A 233 3.42 -2.69 -10.78
CA TYR A 233 4.20 -2.02 -11.82
C TYR A 233 3.34 -1.00 -12.60
N ASN A 234 2.19 -1.44 -13.10
CA ASN A 234 1.36 -0.62 -13.97
C ASN A 234 0.95 0.71 -13.31
N ILE A 235 0.58 0.70 -12.02
CA ILE A 235 0.10 1.91 -11.34
C ILE A 235 1.22 2.77 -10.77
N THR A 236 2.46 2.28 -10.73
CA THR A 236 3.59 3.00 -10.12
C THR A 236 4.73 3.29 -11.08
N ALA A 237 4.72 2.76 -12.32
CA ALA A 237 5.82 2.89 -13.27
C ALA A 237 6.26 4.35 -13.47
N SER A 238 5.31 5.26 -13.64
CA SER A 238 5.59 6.69 -13.85
C SER A 238 6.26 7.40 -12.66
N LEU A 239 6.27 6.80 -11.46
CA LEU A 239 7.02 7.33 -10.31
C LEU A 239 8.53 7.11 -10.44
N PHE A 240 8.95 6.11 -11.21
CA PHE A 240 10.35 5.71 -11.40
C PHE A 240 10.97 6.28 -12.69
N GLU A 241 10.20 6.98 -13.50
CA GLU A 241 10.63 7.61 -14.77
C GLU A 241 11.16 9.05 -14.59
N ARG A 242 11.46 9.46 -13.35
CA ARG A 242 11.89 10.82 -13.01
C ARG A 242 13.39 11.02 -13.11
#